data_aa4cd662046cc4ccc4473ef8f0e09568
#
_entry.id   aa4cd662046cc4ccc4473ef8f0e09568
#
_cell.length_a   1.000
_cell.length_b   1.000
_cell.length_c   1.000
_cell.angle_alpha   90.00
_cell.angle_beta   90.00
_cell.angle_gamma   90.00
#
_symmetry.space_group_name_H-M   'P 1'
#
loop_
_entity.id
_entity.type
_entity.pdbx_description
1 polymer ?
#
loop_
_entity_poly.entity_id
_entity_poly.type
_entity_poly.pdbx_seq_one_letter_code
_entity_poly.pdbx_strand_id
1 'polypeptide(L)'
;MGVDSSVVEELRRIYLFEALSDKQLDRVLRSMTLVRLAPKQSLFAFQQPAERFYLVRSGQMKLFRVSPEGDEKVIEVIPAGRTFAEAIMFMERHVYPVNAESIEQTELYSFDMNTFMDLLKESPQTSFRLLASMSQRLHGLVEEINNLTLQNATYRLC
;
A
#
# COMPACT_ATOMS: atom_id res chain seq x y z
N MET A 1 -13.02 -20.29 -8.26
CA MET A 1 -11.66 -20.74 -8.49
C MET A 1 -10.73 -20.18 -7.45
N GLY A 2 -9.97 -21.05 -6.83
CA GLY A 2 -9.07 -20.62 -5.78
C GLY A 2 -7.89 -19.83 -6.34
N VAL A 3 -7.46 -18.85 -5.56
CA VAL A 3 -6.20 -18.17 -5.80
C VAL A 3 -5.08 -19.14 -5.47
N ASP A 4 -4.01 -19.12 -6.26
CA ASP A 4 -2.84 -19.96 -6.04
C ASP A 4 -2.30 -19.76 -4.61
N SER A 5 -1.91 -20.85 -3.95
CA SER A 5 -1.36 -20.79 -2.59
C SER A 5 -0.13 -19.91 -2.48
N SER A 6 0.66 -19.78 -3.56
CA SER A 6 1.82 -18.90 -3.58
C SER A 6 1.42 -17.42 -3.48
N VAL A 7 0.30 -17.05 -4.07
CA VAL A 7 -0.25 -15.69 -3.96
C VAL A 7 -0.71 -15.42 -2.53
N VAL A 8 -1.37 -16.38 -1.90
CA VAL A 8 -1.81 -16.26 -0.50
C VAL A 8 -0.61 -16.04 0.42
N GLU A 9 0.45 -16.81 0.25
CA GLU A 9 1.68 -16.66 1.05
C GLU A 9 2.32 -15.29 0.83
N GLU A 10 2.36 -14.83 -0.39
CA GLU A 10 2.88 -13.50 -0.74
C GLU A 10 2.07 -12.40 -0.03
N LEU A 11 0.75 -12.48 -0.07
CA LEU A 11 -0.12 -11.50 0.55
C LEU A 11 -0.03 -11.52 2.07
N ARG A 12 0.16 -12.70 2.68
CA ARG A 12 0.30 -12.81 4.14
C ARG A 12 1.49 -12.05 4.71
N ARG A 13 2.47 -11.72 3.90
CA ARG A 13 3.64 -10.91 4.32
C ARG A 13 3.33 -9.43 4.40
N ILE A 14 2.20 -8.99 3.83
CA ILE A 14 1.79 -7.59 3.84
C ILE A 14 1.01 -7.34 5.13
N TYR A 15 1.37 -6.26 5.84
CA TYR A 15 0.80 -5.95 7.15
C TYR A 15 -0.73 -5.84 7.14
N LEU A 16 -1.31 -5.34 6.04
CA LEU A 16 -2.77 -5.22 5.90
C LEU A 16 -3.48 -6.58 5.95
N PHE A 17 -2.85 -7.61 5.40
CA PHE A 17 -3.47 -8.92 5.27
C PHE A 17 -3.07 -9.89 6.39
N GLU A 18 -1.96 -9.60 7.06
CA GLU A 18 -1.46 -10.41 8.18
C GLU A 18 -2.47 -10.52 9.31
N ALA A 19 -3.20 -9.43 9.57
CA ALA A 19 -4.19 -9.36 10.64
C ALA A 19 -5.49 -10.12 10.34
N LEU A 20 -5.72 -10.51 9.09
CA LEU A 20 -6.97 -11.13 8.64
C LEU A 20 -7.00 -12.63 8.96
N SER A 21 -8.19 -13.13 9.33
CA SER A 21 -8.43 -14.57 9.38
C SER A 21 -8.41 -15.15 7.95
N ASP A 22 -8.34 -16.47 7.83
CA ASP A 22 -8.35 -17.12 6.53
C ASP A 22 -9.64 -16.81 5.74
N LYS A 23 -10.78 -16.78 6.43
CA LYS A 23 -12.07 -16.43 5.82
C LYS A 23 -12.09 -14.98 5.33
N GLN A 24 -11.54 -14.08 6.15
CA GLN A 24 -11.48 -12.65 5.80
C GLN A 24 -10.56 -12.42 4.62
N LEU A 25 -9.40 -13.05 4.60
CA LEU A 25 -8.48 -12.97 3.47
C LEU A 25 -9.12 -13.51 2.20
N ASP A 26 -9.80 -14.64 2.31
CA ASP A 26 -10.51 -15.24 1.17
C ASP A 26 -11.55 -14.28 0.58
N ARG A 27 -12.28 -13.58 1.45
CA ARG A 27 -13.25 -12.55 1.04
C ARG A 27 -12.59 -11.41 0.25
N VAL A 28 -11.43 -10.95 0.72
CA VAL A 28 -10.67 -9.90 0.04
C VAL A 28 -10.17 -10.41 -1.32
N LEU A 29 -9.67 -11.64 -1.37
CA LEU A 29 -9.14 -12.23 -2.60
C LEU A 29 -10.21 -12.43 -3.68
N ARG A 30 -11.47 -12.62 -3.30
CA ARG A 30 -12.55 -12.75 -4.27
C ARG A 30 -12.78 -11.47 -5.07
N SER A 31 -12.48 -10.31 -4.50
CA SER A 31 -12.63 -9.02 -5.17
C SER A 31 -11.33 -8.55 -5.84
N MET A 32 -10.25 -9.31 -5.66
CA MET A 32 -8.95 -8.97 -6.22
C MET A 32 -8.91 -9.18 -7.72
N THR A 33 -8.31 -8.23 -8.43
CA THR A 33 -8.06 -8.36 -9.86
C THR A 33 -6.58 -8.11 -10.15
N LEU A 34 -6.09 -8.66 -11.25
CA LEU A 34 -4.73 -8.39 -11.71
C LEU A 34 -4.78 -7.29 -12.77
N VAL A 35 -3.99 -6.25 -12.58
CA VAL A 35 -3.88 -5.13 -13.50
C VAL A 35 -2.48 -5.16 -14.12
N ARG A 36 -2.41 -5.09 -15.45
CA ARG A 36 -1.15 -5.02 -16.18
C ARG A 36 -1.03 -3.66 -16.84
N LEU A 37 0.11 -3.02 -16.61
CA LEU A 37 0.39 -1.68 -17.13
C LEU A 37 1.63 -1.73 -18.01
N ALA A 38 1.52 -1.12 -19.20
CA ALA A 38 2.68 -0.85 -20.04
C ALA A 38 3.53 0.26 -19.37
N PRO A 39 4.80 0.42 -19.78
CA PRO A 39 5.61 1.53 -19.25
C PRO A 39 4.93 2.88 -19.48
N LYS A 40 4.98 3.75 -18.47
CA LYS A 40 4.42 5.11 -18.50
C LYS A 40 2.92 5.16 -18.71
N GLN A 41 2.22 4.12 -18.25
CA GLN A 41 0.76 4.08 -18.31
C GLN A 41 0.16 4.63 -17.02
N SER A 42 -0.85 5.51 -17.15
CA SER A 42 -1.58 6.07 -16.02
C SER A 42 -2.50 5.04 -15.39
N LEU A 43 -2.51 4.99 -14.06
CA LEU A 43 -3.43 4.14 -13.30
C LEU A 43 -4.60 4.95 -12.75
N PHE A 44 -4.32 6.05 -12.09
CA PHE A 44 -5.34 6.98 -11.57
C PHE A 44 -4.80 8.41 -11.55
N ALA A 45 -5.71 9.35 -11.44
CA ALA A 45 -5.39 10.78 -11.44
C ALA A 45 -5.71 11.42 -10.09
N PHE A 46 -4.99 12.48 -9.79
CA PHE A 46 -5.23 13.35 -8.63
C PHE A 46 -6.70 13.76 -8.54
N GLN A 47 -7.30 13.60 -7.36
CA GLN A 47 -8.70 13.90 -7.03
C GLN A 47 -9.74 12.99 -7.67
N GLN A 48 -9.34 11.98 -8.40
CA GLN A 48 -10.25 10.94 -8.87
C GLN A 48 -10.82 10.19 -7.66
N PRO A 49 -12.13 9.85 -7.66
CA PRO A 49 -12.70 9.03 -6.57
C PRO A 49 -11.91 7.73 -6.40
N ALA A 50 -11.56 7.41 -5.17
CA ALA A 50 -10.75 6.23 -4.86
C ALA A 50 -11.63 5.08 -4.42
N GLU A 51 -11.58 4.00 -5.17
CA GLU A 51 -12.35 2.78 -4.89
C GLU A 51 -11.46 1.56 -4.69
N ARG A 52 -10.18 1.65 -5.09
CA ARG A 52 -9.26 0.51 -5.05
C ARG A 52 -7.91 0.92 -4.50
N PHE A 53 -7.27 -0.02 -3.81
CA PHE A 53 -5.86 0.10 -3.46
C PHE A 53 -5.09 -1.05 -4.10
N TYR A 54 -3.76 -0.99 -4.06
CA TYR A 54 -2.95 -1.84 -4.91
C TYR A 54 -1.73 -2.39 -4.18
N LEU A 55 -1.27 -3.55 -4.66
CA LEU A 55 0.02 -4.13 -4.28
C LEU A 55 0.83 -4.33 -5.56
N VAL A 56 2.04 -3.83 -5.59
CA VAL A 56 2.93 -4.03 -6.75
C VAL A 56 3.46 -5.45 -6.72
N ARG A 57 3.10 -6.24 -7.72
CA ARG A 57 3.59 -7.61 -7.89
C ARG A 57 4.95 -7.63 -8.57
N SER A 58 5.08 -6.86 -9.65
CA SER A 58 6.33 -6.70 -10.40
C SER A 58 6.36 -5.33 -11.03
N GLY A 59 7.53 -4.81 -11.29
CA GLY A 59 7.71 -3.49 -11.85
C GLY A 59 7.78 -2.41 -10.77
N GLN A 60 7.44 -1.18 -11.13
CA GLN A 60 7.47 -0.04 -10.21
C GLN A 60 6.42 0.99 -10.60
N MET A 61 5.85 1.64 -9.58
CA MET A 61 4.90 2.72 -9.75
C MET A 61 5.49 4.04 -9.25
N LYS A 62 5.10 5.13 -9.89
CA LYS A 62 5.48 6.49 -9.52
C LYS A 62 4.22 7.21 -9.05
N LEU A 63 4.26 7.78 -7.84
CA LEU A 63 3.21 8.63 -7.31
C LEU A 63 3.72 10.07 -7.39
N PHE A 64 2.94 10.96 -8.01
CA PHE A 64 3.42 12.30 -8.31
C PHE A 64 2.30 13.33 -8.36
N ARG A 65 2.69 14.61 -8.25
CA ARG A 65 1.83 15.76 -8.43
C ARG A 65 2.37 16.60 -9.59
N VAL A 66 1.49 17.33 -10.23
CA VAL A 66 1.88 18.27 -11.30
C VAL A 66 1.62 19.68 -10.78
N SER A 67 2.62 20.56 -10.90
CA SER A 67 2.50 21.95 -10.50
C SER A 67 1.65 22.73 -11.50
N PRO A 68 1.15 23.96 -11.12
CA PRO A 68 0.43 24.82 -12.08
C PRO A 68 1.24 25.13 -13.33
N GLU A 69 2.56 25.12 -13.23
CA GLU A 69 3.47 25.37 -14.36
C GLU A 69 3.68 24.11 -15.23
N GLY A 70 3.10 22.97 -14.83
CA GLY A 70 3.22 21.73 -15.56
C GLY A 70 4.41 20.87 -15.15
N ASP A 71 5.16 21.24 -14.12
CA ASP A 71 6.29 20.48 -13.65
C ASP A 71 5.85 19.30 -12.78
N GLU A 72 6.42 18.14 -13.03
CA GLU A 72 6.13 16.92 -12.28
C GLU A 72 6.97 16.87 -11.01
N LYS A 73 6.32 16.60 -9.87
CA LYS A 73 7.00 16.39 -8.60
C LYS A 73 6.72 14.97 -8.15
N VAL A 74 7.74 14.13 -8.15
CA VAL A 74 7.61 12.76 -7.66
C VAL A 74 7.53 12.78 -6.13
N ILE A 75 6.46 12.19 -5.60
CA ILE A 75 6.24 12.08 -4.15
C ILE A 75 6.85 10.78 -3.64
N GLU A 76 6.65 9.68 -4.37
CA GLU A 76 7.12 8.37 -3.94
C GLU A 76 7.25 7.42 -5.13
N VAL A 77 8.21 6.52 -5.07
CA VAL A 77 8.34 5.39 -5.99
C VAL A 77 8.03 4.13 -5.21
N ILE A 78 7.12 3.32 -5.73
CA ILE A 78 6.65 2.10 -5.06
C ILE A 78 7.23 0.89 -5.79
N PRO A 79 8.16 0.16 -5.15
CA PRO A 79 8.74 -1.05 -5.74
C PRO A 79 7.84 -2.27 -5.55
N ALA A 80 8.20 -3.37 -6.19
CA ALA A 80 7.51 -4.65 -6.00
C ALA A 80 7.50 -5.05 -4.52
N GLY A 81 6.40 -5.63 -4.09
CA GLY A 81 6.20 -6.08 -2.71
C GLY A 81 5.58 -5.03 -1.79
N ARG A 82 5.30 -3.82 -2.28
CA ARG A 82 4.70 -2.77 -1.45
C ARG A 82 3.30 -2.40 -1.93
N THR A 83 2.46 -2.01 -0.98
CA THR A 83 1.11 -1.49 -1.25
C THR A 83 1.15 0.03 -1.43
N PHE A 84 0.15 0.55 -2.12
CA PHE A 84 -0.08 1.99 -2.19
C PHE A 84 -1.57 2.30 -2.30
N ALA A 85 -1.94 3.52 -1.93
CA ALA A 85 -3.33 4.01 -1.88
C ALA A 85 -4.19 3.39 -0.77
N GLU A 86 -3.67 2.48 0.04
CA GLU A 86 -4.40 1.83 1.13
C GLU A 86 -4.76 2.81 2.26
N ALA A 87 -3.93 3.81 2.51
CA ALA A 87 -4.17 4.80 3.56
C ALA A 87 -5.45 5.61 3.32
N ILE A 88 -5.90 5.70 2.07
CA ILE A 88 -7.11 6.45 1.71
C ILE A 88 -8.34 5.87 2.41
N MET A 89 -8.37 4.56 2.67
CA MET A 89 -9.46 3.90 3.40
C MET A 89 -9.73 4.54 4.76
N PHE A 90 -8.70 5.12 5.38
CA PHE A 90 -8.76 5.66 6.74
C PHE A 90 -8.87 7.19 6.76
N MET A 91 -8.98 7.83 5.60
CA MET A 91 -9.15 9.26 5.43
C MET A 91 -10.63 9.61 5.29
N GLU A 92 -10.99 10.86 5.63
CA GLU A 92 -12.38 11.32 5.48
C GLU A 92 -12.80 11.40 4.01
N ARG A 93 -11.92 11.91 3.16
CA ARG A 93 -12.20 12.01 1.72
C ARG A 93 -11.56 10.82 1.00
N HIS A 94 -12.37 10.11 0.25
CA HIS A 94 -11.92 8.97 -0.54
C HIS A 94 -11.62 9.40 -1.97
N VAL A 95 -10.56 10.18 -2.13
CA VAL A 95 -10.03 10.60 -3.43
C VAL A 95 -8.53 10.37 -3.44
N TYR A 96 -7.97 10.12 -4.62
CA TYR A 96 -6.53 9.93 -4.73
C TYR A 96 -5.82 11.29 -4.54
N PRO A 97 -4.86 11.40 -3.61
CA PRO A 97 -4.16 12.65 -3.37
C PRO A 97 -2.99 12.89 -4.31
N VAL A 98 -2.75 11.98 -5.23
CA VAL A 98 -1.63 12.02 -6.19
C VAL A 98 -2.06 11.35 -7.49
N ASN A 99 -1.27 11.53 -8.55
CA ASN A 99 -1.36 10.74 -9.76
C ASN A 99 -0.51 9.49 -9.59
N ALA A 100 -0.87 8.40 -10.27
CA ALA A 100 -0.08 7.17 -10.29
C ALA A 100 0.17 6.73 -11.72
N GLU A 101 1.42 6.42 -12.02
CA GLU A 101 1.87 6.01 -13.35
C GLU A 101 2.94 4.94 -13.22
N SER A 102 2.91 3.95 -14.10
CA SER A 102 3.96 2.93 -14.14
C SER A 102 5.26 3.53 -14.67
N ILE A 103 6.38 3.13 -14.07
CA ILE A 103 7.72 3.51 -14.56
C ILE A 103 8.15 2.57 -15.68
N GLU A 104 7.86 1.30 -15.50
CA GLU A 104 8.19 0.22 -16.41
C GLU A 104 6.98 -0.70 -16.55
N GLN A 105 7.10 -1.78 -17.30
CA GLN A 105 6.02 -2.77 -17.35
C GLN A 105 5.76 -3.28 -15.94
N THR A 106 4.51 -3.16 -15.48
CA THR A 106 4.15 -3.38 -14.09
C THR A 106 2.90 -4.24 -14.00
N GLU A 107 2.91 -5.15 -13.02
CA GLU A 107 1.72 -5.92 -12.65
C GLU A 107 1.32 -5.55 -11.23
N LEU A 108 0.03 -5.31 -11.04
CA LEU A 108 -0.53 -4.94 -9.74
C LEU A 108 -1.65 -5.91 -9.37
N TYR A 109 -1.74 -6.24 -8.07
CA TYR A 109 -2.98 -6.76 -7.51
C TYR A 109 -3.82 -5.56 -7.09
N SER A 110 -5.08 -5.53 -7.53
CA SER A 110 -6.03 -4.46 -7.25
C SER A 110 -7.10 -4.98 -6.29
N PHE A 111 -7.33 -4.27 -5.19
CA PHE A 111 -8.26 -4.67 -4.13
C PHE A 111 -9.36 -3.63 -3.97
N ASP A 112 -10.58 -4.10 -3.70
CA ASP A 112 -11.72 -3.23 -3.46
C ASP A 112 -11.66 -2.64 -2.05
N MET A 113 -11.62 -1.30 -1.95
CA MET A 113 -11.56 -0.60 -0.66
C MET A 113 -12.80 -0.88 0.20
N ASN A 114 -13.98 -0.89 -0.42
CA ASN A 114 -15.23 -1.09 0.34
C ASN A 114 -15.28 -2.48 0.99
N THR A 115 -14.84 -3.50 0.28
CA THR A 115 -14.77 -4.86 0.84
C THR A 115 -13.89 -4.89 2.08
N PHE A 116 -12.72 -4.28 2.01
CA PHE A 116 -11.78 -4.26 3.13
C PHE A 116 -12.33 -3.42 4.30
N MET A 117 -12.88 -2.26 4.01
CA MET A 117 -13.48 -1.39 5.05
C MET A 117 -14.66 -2.05 5.75
N ASP A 118 -15.54 -2.71 5.00
CA ASP A 118 -16.69 -3.43 5.55
C ASP A 118 -16.22 -4.54 6.50
N LEU A 119 -15.18 -5.26 6.10
CA LEU A 119 -14.58 -6.32 6.90
C LEU A 119 -14.06 -5.75 8.24
N LEU A 120 -13.39 -4.62 8.21
CA LEU A 120 -12.88 -3.97 9.42
C LEU A 120 -14.03 -3.49 10.32
N LYS A 121 -15.09 -2.95 9.75
CA LYS A 121 -16.28 -2.49 10.50
C LYS A 121 -17.02 -3.66 11.15
N GLU A 122 -17.06 -4.80 10.49
CA GLU A 122 -17.70 -6.01 11.00
C GLU A 122 -16.90 -6.70 12.11
N SER A 123 -15.59 -6.48 12.16
CA SER A 123 -14.69 -7.16 13.08
C SER A 123 -13.78 -6.20 13.83
N PRO A 124 -14.23 -5.69 14.99
CA PRO A 124 -13.37 -4.85 15.83
C PRO A 124 -12.06 -5.54 16.21
N GLN A 125 -12.11 -6.85 16.44
CA GLN A 125 -10.91 -7.62 16.79
C GLN A 125 -9.85 -7.56 15.69
N THR A 126 -10.26 -7.71 14.43
CA THR A 126 -9.36 -7.59 13.28
C THR A 126 -8.80 -6.18 13.16
N SER A 127 -9.65 -5.17 13.39
CA SER A 127 -9.22 -3.78 13.37
C SER A 127 -8.16 -3.50 14.44
N PHE A 128 -8.33 -4.04 15.65
CA PHE A 128 -7.32 -3.91 16.71
C PHE A 128 -6.02 -4.62 16.36
N ARG A 129 -6.09 -5.80 15.74
CA ARG A 129 -4.88 -6.51 15.26
C ARG A 129 -4.13 -5.69 14.23
N LEU A 130 -4.86 -5.07 13.30
CA LEU A 130 -4.27 -4.22 12.28
C LEU A 130 -3.59 -3.00 12.92
N LEU A 131 -4.27 -2.34 13.87
CA LEU A 131 -3.71 -1.21 14.60
C LEU A 131 -2.44 -1.61 15.36
N ALA A 132 -2.45 -2.78 15.99
CA ALA A 132 -1.28 -3.29 16.70
C ALA A 132 -0.10 -3.51 15.74
N SER A 133 -0.37 -4.10 14.58
CA SER A 133 0.65 -4.33 13.55
C SER A 133 1.25 -3.02 13.04
N MET A 134 0.40 -2.05 12.75
CA MET A 134 0.83 -0.73 12.29
C MET A 134 1.65 -0.01 13.36
N SER A 135 1.22 -0.09 14.62
CA SER A 135 1.89 0.53 15.75
C SER A 135 3.28 -0.07 15.97
N GLN A 136 3.40 -1.39 15.87
CA GLN A 136 4.69 -2.07 16.00
C GLN A 136 5.66 -1.67 14.89
N ARG A 137 5.16 -1.54 13.66
CA ARG A 137 5.96 -1.10 12.52
C ARG A 137 6.46 0.32 12.72
N LEU A 138 5.59 1.22 13.18
CA LEU A 138 5.95 2.61 13.47
C LEU A 138 7.02 2.67 14.57
N HIS A 139 6.83 1.89 15.64
CA HIS A 139 7.77 1.82 16.75
C HIS A 139 9.15 1.32 16.28
N GLY A 140 9.17 0.29 15.44
CA GLY A 140 10.40 -0.23 14.85
C GLY A 140 11.14 0.80 14.02
N LEU A 141 10.42 1.59 13.22
CA LEU A 141 11.00 2.67 12.42
C LEU A 141 11.59 3.77 13.31
N VAL A 142 10.92 4.12 14.39
CA VAL A 142 11.41 5.13 15.35
C VAL A 142 12.71 4.64 16.01
N GLU A 143 12.77 3.38 16.43
CA GLU A 143 13.97 2.78 17.00
C GLU A 143 15.13 2.79 16.00
N GLU A 144 14.86 2.46 14.75
CA GLU A 144 15.87 2.48 13.68
C GLU A 144 16.44 3.89 13.49
N ILE A 145 15.59 4.91 13.47
CA ILE A 145 16.01 6.31 13.36
C ILE A 145 16.87 6.70 14.56
N ASN A 146 16.46 6.34 15.77
CA ASN A 146 17.22 6.62 17.00
C ASN A 146 18.60 5.97 16.96
N ASN A 147 18.68 4.73 16.52
CA ASN A 147 19.95 4.00 16.41
C ASN A 147 20.89 4.68 15.42
N LEU A 148 20.39 5.11 14.28
CA LEU A 148 21.19 5.84 13.30
C LEU A 148 21.68 7.17 13.84
N THR A 149 20.85 7.90 14.57
CA THR A 149 21.22 9.17 15.21
C THR A 149 22.32 8.97 16.25
N LEU A 150 22.21 7.95 17.09
CA LEU A 150 23.23 7.62 18.08
C LEU A 150 24.56 7.24 17.44
N GLN A 151 24.54 6.46 16.37
CA GLN A 151 25.75 6.09 15.63
C GLN A 151 26.42 7.32 15.05
N ASN A 152 25.66 8.22 14.44
CA ASN A 152 26.20 9.46 13.89
C ASN A 152 26.83 10.35 14.97
N ALA A 153 26.18 10.46 16.12
CA ALA A 153 26.71 11.21 17.24
C ALA A 153 28.04 10.62 17.74
N THR A 154 28.14 9.30 17.83
CA THR A 154 29.35 8.60 18.21
C THR A 154 30.50 8.89 17.24
N TYR A 155 30.21 8.83 15.95
CA TYR A 155 31.17 9.13 14.90
C TYR A 155 31.72 10.57 15.01
N ARG A 156 30.85 11.52 15.33
CA ARG A 156 31.25 12.93 15.45
C ARG A 156 32.14 13.20 16.66
N LEU A 157 32.00 12.39 17.69
CA LEU A 157 32.78 12.53 18.92
C LEU A 157 34.17 11.90 18.81
N CYS A 158 34.36 11.02 17.86
CA CYS A 158 35.64 10.41 17.55
C CYS A 158 36.39 11.20 16.49
#